data_fe5f73fa126762ef875a5b1cd1be35fb
#
_entry.id   fe5f73fa126762ef875a5b1cd1be35fb
#
_cell.length_a   1.000
_cell.length_b   1.000
_cell.length_c   1.000
_cell.angle_alpha   90.00
_cell.angle_beta   90.00
_cell.angle_gamma   90.00
#
_symmetry.space_group_name_H-M   'P 1'
#
loop_
_entity.id
_entity.type
_entity.pdbx_description
1 polymer ?
#
loop_
_entity_poly.entity_id
_entity_poly.type
_entity_poly.pdbx_seq_one_letter_code
_entity_poly.pdbx_strand_id
1 'polypeptide(L)'
;MSSSQTQHDEIDLKHNRPKAGEIRRFATGESVFLSPLPVPTGQPPIDLGGSFLEVNDVYLDVGSSNQGKSYQARLCVMMPMFMIIVCLIVAPVLAGFGTFFNPFGRTFWYYFSDFFVFGLWCSLWTGGAAALIGIYAVVSTTRAKARTRPIRFNRQRREVCYFPDGSDKPVIQPWEDTVAWVSVSTGFTGVGVMSTYTFGMAIDDPVGDKVHFLRQGVPTPLHGLAKWEAIRTYMEKGPDFCPGQATHEGSHTFDKEREDMREEYQHKERSILGVGWWYLSHVVTWWRFPYWVAAWDQRYSMKSMPDSIADWSKPLPPEQWATQSPALKQQSADLEKAFAQGQDFMTYFKANLSEAKAEESQNA
;
A
#
# COMPACT_ATOMS: atom_id res chain seq x y z
N MET A 1 -12.75 -17.67 2.13
CA MET A 1 -13.43 -16.93 1.05
C MET A 1 -14.83 -16.50 1.49
N SER A 2 -14.98 -15.71 2.54
CA SER A 2 -16.28 -15.20 2.99
C SER A 2 -16.25 -13.83 3.66
N SER A 3 -15.11 -13.15 3.69
CA SER A 3 -14.99 -11.85 4.37
C SER A 3 -15.10 -10.62 3.46
N SER A 4 -15.23 -10.82 2.15
CA SER A 4 -15.30 -9.72 1.19
C SER A 4 -16.72 -9.20 0.91
N GLN A 5 -17.76 -9.99 1.22
CA GLN A 5 -19.14 -9.59 0.96
C GLN A 5 -19.77 -8.69 2.04
N THR A 6 -19.40 -8.86 3.29
CA THR A 6 -20.03 -8.12 4.42
C THR A 6 -19.65 -6.63 4.50
N GLN A 7 -18.62 -6.18 3.78
CA GLN A 7 -18.21 -4.77 3.80
C GLN A 7 -18.78 -3.96 2.62
N HIS A 8 -19.49 -4.62 1.68
CA HIS A 8 -20.11 -3.97 0.51
C HIS A 8 -21.36 -3.17 0.84
N ASP A 9 -22.07 -3.53 1.91
CA ASP A 9 -23.36 -2.89 2.26
C ASP A 9 -23.19 -1.53 2.95
N GLU A 10 -21.95 -1.13 3.27
CA GLU A 10 -21.68 0.07 4.07
C GLU A 10 -21.49 1.34 3.22
N ILE A 11 -21.22 1.24 1.92
CA ILE A 11 -21.05 2.37 1.01
C ILE A 11 -22.08 2.25 -0.10
N ASP A 12 -23.30 2.72 0.16
CA ASP A 12 -24.33 2.86 -0.86
C ASP A 12 -24.16 4.20 -1.58
N LEU A 13 -23.51 4.16 -2.76
CA LEU A 13 -23.28 5.35 -3.57
C LEU A 13 -24.52 5.81 -4.33
N LYS A 14 -25.54 4.97 -4.47
CA LYS A 14 -26.74 5.30 -5.24
C LYS A 14 -27.78 6.02 -4.41
N HIS A 15 -28.07 5.53 -3.21
CA HIS A 15 -29.12 6.03 -2.34
C HIS A 15 -28.59 6.93 -1.22
N ASN A 16 -27.35 6.71 -0.80
CA ASN A 16 -26.73 7.43 0.31
C ASN A 16 -25.26 7.74 0.00
N ARG A 17 -25.05 8.66 -0.96
CA ARG A 17 -23.70 9.08 -1.35
C ARG A 17 -23.03 9.82 -0.19
N PRO A 18 -21.81 9.42 0.23
CA PRO A 18 -21.12 10.10 1.32
C PRO A 18 -20.70 11.52 0.92
N LYS A 19 -20.44 12.36 1.91
CA LYS A 19 -19.86 13.69 1.75
C LYS A 19 -18.43 13.72 2.29
N ALA A 20 -17.60 14.62 1.80
CA ALA A 20 -16.28 14.85 2.37
C ALA A 20 -16.40 15.17 3.87
N GLY A 21 -15.52 14.59 4.69
CA GLY A 21 -15.55 14.72 6.15
C GLY A 21 -16.59 13.84 6.87
N GLU A 22 -17.48 13.15 6.15
CA GLU A 22 -18.44 12.24 6.76
C GLU A 22 -17.74 11.03 7.39
N ILE A 23 -18.23 10.62 8.57
CA ILE A 23 -17.73 9.41 9.25
C ILE A 23 -18.87 8.40 9.28
N ARG A 24 -18.62 7.22 8.71
CA ARG A 24 -19.53 6.07 8.85
C ARG A 24 -18.90 5.01 9.73
N ARG A 25 -19.65 4.59 10.75
CA ARG A 25 -19.25 3.54 11.68
C ARG A 25 -19.87 2.22 11.28
N PHE A 26 -19.09 1.15 11.42
CA PHE A 26 -19.51 -0.22 11.18
C PHE A 26 -19.06 -1.11 12.35
N ALA A 27 -19.50 -2.36 12.39
CA ALA A 27 -19.31 -3.24 13.54
C ALA A 27 -17.85 -3.39 14.01
N THR A 28 -16.89 -3.31 13.09
CA THR A 28 -15.45 -3.52 13.37
C THR A 28 -14.62 -2.24 13.28
N GLY A 29 -15.22 -1.08 12.99
CA GLY A 29 -14.44 0.14 12.83
C GLY A 29 -15.22 1.34 12.29
N GLU A 30 -14.49 2.21 11.60
CA GLU A 30 -15.07 3.41 10.98
C GLU A 30 -14.37 3.78 9.68
N SER A 31 -15.08 4.49 8.81
CA SER A 31 -14.57 5.06 7.55
C SER A 31 -14.74 6.56 7.56
N VAL A 32 -13.69 7.28 7.20
CA VAL A 32 -13.67 8.72 7.01
C VAL A 32 -13.62 9.01 5.52
N PHE A 33 -14.61 9.75 5.01
CA PHE A 33 -14.68 10.08 3.59
C PHE A 33 -13.91 11.36 3.28
N LEU A 34 -13.13 11.33 2.22
CA LEU A 34 -12.27 12.43 1.76
C LEU A 34 -12.86 13.14 0.55
N SER A 35 -13.78 12.47 -0.14
CA SER A 35 -14.52 12.95 -1.32
C SER A 35 -15.84 12.17 -1.46
N PRO A 36 -16.82 12.57 -2.26
CA PRO A 36 -16.73 13.47 -3.43
C PRO A 36 -16.46 14.92 -3.05
N LEU A 37 -16.10 15.72 -4.06
CA LEU A 37 -15.42 16.99 -3.95
C LEU A 37 -14.05 16.83 -3.27
N PRO A 38 -12.97 16.69 -4.05
CA PRO A 38 -11.62 16.38 -3.55
C PRO A 38 -10.95 17.60 -2.91
N VAL A 39 -11.42 17.95 -1.70
CA VAL A 39 -10.92 19.08 -0.92
C VAL A 39 -9.57 18.77 -0.25
N PRO A 40 -8.76 19.80 0.10
CA PRO A 40 -7.50 19.63 0.82
C PRO A 40 -7.67 18.89 2.14
N THR A 41 -6.72 17.99 2.46
CA THR A 41 -6.71 17.27 3.74
C THR A 41 -5.77 17.90 4.76
N GLY A 42 -4.95 18.88 4.37
CA GLY A 42 -3.92 19.49 5.20
C GLY A 42 -2.71 18.59 5.46
N GLN A 43 -2.65 17.40 4.85
CA GLN A 43 -1.51 16.50 4.96
C GLN A 43 -0.49 16.76 3.86
N PRO A 44 0.81 16.50 4.10
CA PRO A 44 1.80 16.54 3.02
C PRO A 44 1.49 15.45 1.98
N PRO A 45 1.67 15.74 0.67
CA PRO A 45 1.48 14.75 -0.39
C PRO A 45 2.62 13.72 -0.34
N ILE A 46 2.32 12.45 0.00
CA ILE A 46 3.32 11.38 0.11
C ILE A 46 2.77 10.11 -0.55
N ASP A 47 3.59 9.45 -1.36
CA ASP A 47 3.34 8.12 -1.94
C ASP A 47 4.35 7.10 -1.41
N LEU A 48 4.15 6.61 -0.18
CA LEU A 48 5.03 5.63 0.45
C LEU A 48 5.05 4.26 -0.25
N GLY A 49 4.02 3.95 -1.01
CA GLY A 49 3.91 2.66 -1.70
C GLY A 49 4.51 2.65 -3.11
N GLY A 50 5.06 3.79 -3.56
CA GLY A 50 5.55 3.93 -4.93
C GLY A 50 4.48 3.56 -5.96
N SER A 51 3.27 4.06 -5.77
CA SER A 51 2.13 3.72 -6.60
C SER A 51 1.99 4.59 -7.86
N PHE A 52 2.75 5.67 -7.97
CA PHE A 52 2.75 6.57 -9.11
C PHE A 52 3.64 6.00 -10.22
N LEU A 53 3.03 5.30 -11.17
CA LEU A 53 3.75 4.57 -12.23
C LEU A 53 4.25 5.48 -13.34
N GLU A 54 3.43 6.45 -13.73
CA GLU A 54 3.74 7.46 -14.73
C GLU A 54 3.14 8.79 -14.30
N VAL A 55 3.93 9.84 -14.34
CA VAL A 55 3.55 11.20 -13.94
C VAL A 55 3.98 12.14 -15.06
N ASN A 56 3.04 12.82 -15.68
CA ASN A 56 3.30 13.84 -16.71
C ASN A 56 2.27 14.98 -16.63
N ASP A 57 2.33 15.95 -17.55
CA ASP A 57 1.44 17.12 -17.53
C ASP A 57 -0.01 16.82 -17.87
N VAL A 58 -0.31 15.66 -18.43
CA VAL A 58 -1.64 15.27 -18.90
C VAL A 58 -2.32 14.33 -17.92
N TYR A 59 -1.59 13.28 -17.48
CA TYR A 59 -2.16 12.26 -16.63
C TYR A 59 -1.17 11.71 -15.60
N LEU A 60 -1.75 11.11 -14.57
CA LEU A 60 -1.08 10.32 -13.52
C LEU A 60 -1.63 8.90 -13.57
N ASP A 61 -0.76 7.91 -13.72
CA ASP A 61 -1.09 6.49 -13.62
C ASP A 61 -0.78 5.98 -12.20
N VAL A 62 -1.83 5.55 -11.50
CA VAL A 62 -1.72 4.99 -10.15
C VAL A 62 -1.94 3.48 -10.21
N GLY A 63 -0.97 2.73 -9.68
CA GLY A 63 -1.02 1.28 -9.71
C GLY A 63 -0.02 0.60 -8.78
N SER A 64 0.41 -0.60 -9.12
CA SER A 64 1.38 -1.38 -8.34
C SER A 64 2.74 -1.37 -9.02
N SER A 65 3.72 -0.73 -8.38
CA SER A 65 5.13 -0.80 -8.79
C SER A 65 5.80 -2.09 -8.26
N ASN A 66 7.11 -2.18 -8.44
CA ASN A 66 7.93 -3.23 -7.82
C ASN A 66 8.61 -2.78 -6.52
N GLN A 67 8.25 -1.62 -5.99
CA GLN A 67 8.77 -1.15 -4.69
C GLN A 67 8.37 -2.11 -3.56
N GLY A 68 9.33 -2.41 -2.68
CA GLY A 68 9.17 -3.38 -1.60
C GLY A 68 9.27 -4.85 -2.06
N LYS A 69 9.50 -5.12 -3.35
CA LYS A 69 9.62 -6.50 -3.85
C LYS A 69 10.89 -7.17 -3.38
N SER A 70 11.99 -6.44 -3.31
CA SER A 70 13.24 -6.91 -2.73
C SER A 70 13.07 -7.29 -1.25
N TYR A 71 12.32 -6.49 -0.48
CA TYR A 71 11.99 -6.80 0.91
C TYR A 71 11.13 -8.06 1.02
N GLN A 72 10.09 -8.20 0.18
CA GLN A 72 9.28 -9.44 0.13
C GLN A 72 10.15 -10.65 -0.17
N ALA A 73 11.06 -10.55 -1.15
CA ALA A 73 11.97 -11.63 -1.50
C ALA A 73 12.94 -11.97 -0.35
N ARG A 74 13.44 -10.97 0.38
CA ARG A 74 14.26 -11.18 1.59
C ARG A 74 13.49 -11.99 2.65
N LEU A 75 12.25 -11.63 2.94
CA LEU A 75 11.41 -12.38 3.88
C LEU A 75 11.20 -13.83 3.43
N CYS A 76 10.97 -14.06 2.13
CA CYS A 76 10.80 -15.40 1.57
C CYS A 76 12.07 -16.27 1.66
N VAL A 77 13.25 -15.68 1.71
CA VAL A 77 14.53 -16.39 1.96
C VAL A 77 14.77 -16.57 3.47
N MET A 78 14.52 -15.53 4.26
CA MET A 78 14.78 -15.56 5.71
C MET A 78 13.94 -16.60 6.45
N MET A 79 12.66 -16.77 6.08
CA MET A 79 11.76 -17.73 6.74
C MET A 79 12.26 -19.19 6.66
N PRO A 80 12.52 -19.76 5.46
CA PRO A 80 13.09 -21.12 5.40
C PRO A 80 14.46 -21.21 6.05
N MET A 81 15.33 -20.22 5.89
CA MET A 81 16.64 -20.20 6.55
C MET A 81 16.53 -20.22 8.08
N PHE A 82 15.60 -19.45 8.64
CA PHE A 82 15.33 -19.46 10.07
C PHE A 82 14.87 -20.86 10.54
N MET A 83 13.94 -21.49 9.81
CA MET A 83 13.48 -22.85 10.14
C MET A 83 14.63 -23.87 10.09
N ILE A 84 15.49 -23.79 9.10
CA ILE A 84 16.67 -24.64 8.97
C ILE A 84 17.63 -24.43 10.14
N ILE A 85 17.94 -23.20 10.50
CA ILE A 85 18.83 -22.86 11.62
C ILE A 85 18.25 -23.38 12.94
N VAL A 86 16.96 -23.17 13.20
CA VAL A 86 16.29 -23.66 14.41
C VAL A 86 16.35 -25.18 14.49
N CYS A 87 16.04 -25.90 13.41
CA CYS A 87 16.01 -27.36 13.41
C CYS A 87 17.40 -27.99 13.47
N LEU A 88 18.39 -27.43 12.77
CA LEU A 88 19.72 -28.05 12.64
C LEU A 88 20.76 -27.57 13.66
N ILE A 89 20.55 -26.40 14.27
CA ILE A 89 21.53 -25.82 15.20
C ILE A 89 20.89 -25.62 16.57
N VAL A 90 19.84 -24.82 16.66
CA VAL A 90 19.29 -24.41 17.95
C VAL A 90 18.72 -25.60 18.71
N ALA A 91 17.87 -26.42 18.11
CA ALA A 91 17.25 -27.56 18.78
C ALA A 91 18.25 -28.63 19.16
N PRO A 92 19.22 -29.09 18.34
CA PRO A 92 20.25 -30.02 18.72
C PRO A 92 21.16 -29.51 19.83
N VAL A 93 21.55 -28.23 19.78
CA VAL A 93 22.39 -27.61 20.82
C VAL A 93 21.65 -27.58 22.16
N LEU A 94 20.39 -27.14 22.18
CA LEU A 94 19.56 -27.13 23.39
C LEU A 94 19.34 -28.54 23.94
N ALA A 95 19.10 -29.53 23.08
CA ALA A 95 18.99 -30.92 23.48
C ALA A 95 20.30 -31.46 24.13
N GLY A 96 21.44 -31.13 23.51
CA GLY A 96 22.75 -31.45 24.08
C GLY A 96 22.98 -30.83 25.47
N PHE A 97 22.65 -29.54 25.62
CA PHE A 97 22.73 -28.85 26.90
C PHE A 97 21.73 -29.39 27.95
N GLY A 98 20.60 -29.97 27.53
CA GLY A 98 19.66 -30.64 28.44
C GLY A 98 20.29 -31.75 29.28
N THR A 99 21.45 -32.31 28.85
CA THR A 99 22.21 -33.33 29.63
C THR A 99 22.72 -32.80 30.96
N PHE A 100 22.94 -31.50 31.10
CA PHE A 100 23.37 -30.89 32.37
C PHE A 100 22.29 -30.97 33.46
N PHE A 101 21.03 -31.11 33.07
CA PHE A 101 19.88 -31.20 33.97
C PHE A 101 19.37 -32.63 34.16
N ASN A 102 19.92 -33.60 33.39
CA ASN A 102 19.47 -34.99 33.43
C ASN A 102 20.65 -35.93 33.79
N PRO A 103 20.72 -36.47 35.01
CA PRO A 103 21.84 -37.28 35.46
C PRO A 103 21.90 -38.71 34.89
N PHE A 104 20.99 -39.08 33.96
CA PHE A 104 20.91 -40.43 33.41
C PHE A 104 21.80 -40.65 32.17
N GLY A 105 23.04 -40.24 32.24
CA GLY A 105 24.12 -41.03 31.67
C GLY A 105 24.40 -40.98 30.17
N ARG A 106 23.73 -40.19 29.36
CA ARG A 106 24.10 -40.01 27.94
C ARG A 106 24.83 -38.69 27.71
N THR A 107 25.84 -38.71 26.82
CA THR A 107 26.69 -37.55 26.57
C THR A 107 25.96 -36.47 25.74
N PHE A 108 26.45 -35.22 25.84
CA PHE A 108 26.00 -34.09 24.97
C PHE A 108 25.93 -34.51 23.49
N TRP A 109 26.97 -35.17 22.98
CA TRP A 109 27.05 -35.56 21.58
C TRP A 109 26.00 -36.60 21.17
N TYR A 110 25.54 -37.44 22.07
CA TYR A 110 24.47 -38.40 21.80
C TYR A 110 23.16 -37.68 21.51
N TYR A 111 22.72 -36.77 22.38
CA TYR A 111 21.49 -36.02 22.17
C TYR A 111 21.61 -35.04 21.01
N PHE A 112 22.78 -34.38 20.87
CA PHE A 112 23.03 -33.51 19.75
C PHE A 112 22.87 -34.24 18.41
N SER A 113 23.50 -35.40 18.25
CA SER A 113 23.43 -36.15 16.97
C SER A 113 22.03 -36.68 16.67
N ASP A 114 21.33 -37.17 17.71
CA ASP A 114 19.96 -37.68 17.56
C ASP A 114 19.00 -36.57 17.14
N PHE A 115 19.04 -35.43 17.81
CA PHE A 115 18.25 -34.26 17.44
C PHE A 115 18.67 -33.62 16.10
N PHE A 116 19.95 -33.69 15.74
CA PHE A 116 20.42 -33.21 14.45
C PHE A 116 19.86 -34.05 13.30
N VAL A 117 19.88 -35.39 13.41
CA VAL A 117 19.28 -36.28 12.40
C VAL A 117 17.77 -36.06 12.27
N PHE A 118 17.08 -35.95 13.43
CA PHE A 118 15.66 -35.58 13.41
C PHE A 118 15.43 -34.19 12.80
N GLY A 119 16.29 -33.21 13.15
CA GLY A 119 16.28 -31.85 12.63
C GLY A 119 16.45 -31.76 11.12
N LEU A 120 17.21 -32.68 10.48
CA LEU A 120 17.32 -32.76 9.03
C LEU A 120 15.95 -32.99 8.37
N TRP A 121 15.17 -33.93 8.89
CA TRP A 121 13.83 -34.20 8.39
C TRP A 121 12.88 -33.03 8.65
N CYS A 122 12.91 -32.49 9.87
CA CYS A 122 12.09 -31.32 10.21
C CYS A 122 12.43 -30.11 9.34
N SER A 123 13.72 -29.83 9.12
CA SER A 123 14.15 -28.71 8.29
C SER A 123 13.75 -28.87 6.81
N LEU A 124 13.80 -30.10 6.28
CA LEU A 124 13.36 -30.40 4.92
C LEU A 124 11.87 -30.07 4.75
N TRP A 125 11.03 -30.53 5.69
CA TRP A 125 9.59 -30.30 5.59
C TRP A 125 9.19 -28.87 5.93
N THR A 126 9.65 -28.32 7.05
CA THR A 126 9.25 -26.96 7.47
C THR A 126 9.90 -25.88 6.62
N GLY A 127 11.21 -25.99 6.36
CA GLY A 127 11.95 -25.07 5.51
C GLY A 127 11.51 -25.19 4.05
N GLY A 128 11.29 -26.41 3.56
CA GLY A 128 10.76 -26.65 2.21
C GLY A 128 9.35 -26.08 2.01
N ALA A 129 8.46 -26.32 2.99
CA ALA A 129 7.10 -25.74 2.96
C ALA A 129 7.16 -24.19 2.99
N ALA A 130 7.98 -23.61 3.87
CA ALA A 130 8.16 -22.16 3.94
C ALA A 130 8.72 -21.58 2.62
N ALA A 131 9.67 -22.26 1.98
CA ALA A 131 10.20 -21.85 0.68
C ALA A 131 9.14 -21.90 -0.43
N LEU A 132 8.33 -22.96 -0.48
CA LEU A 132 7.24 -23.10 -1.46
C LEU A 132 6.16 -22.02 -1.27
N ILE A 133 5.79 -21.72 -0.02
CA ILE A 133 4.86 -20.63 0.32
C ILE A 133 5.43 -19.28 -0.12
N GLY A 134 6.73 -19.04 0.14
CA GLY A 134 7.42 -17.83 -0.28
C GLY A 134 7.43 -17.66 -1.82
N ILE A 135 7.79 -18.71 -2.56
CA ILE A 135 7.78 -18.72 -4.03
C ILE A 135 6.35 -18.46 -4.54
N TYR A 136 5.37 -19.16 -3.97
CA TYR A 136 3.96 -18.95 -4.33
C TYR A 136 3.52 -17.50 -4.09
N ALA A 137 3.86 -16.91 -2.94
CA ALA A 137 3.53 -15.53 -2.62
C ALA A 137 4.14 -14.53 -3.62
N VAL A 138 5.44 -14.69 -3.95
CA VAL A 138 6.12 -13.84 -4.93
C VAL A 138 5.47 -13.98 -6.32
N VAL A 139 5.28 -15.21 -6.80
CA VAL A 139 4.74 -15.47 -8.13
C VAL A 139 3.27 -15.04 -8.24
N SER A 140 2.45 -15.31 -7.21
CA SER A 140 1.02 -14.95 -7.22
C SER A 140 0.81 -13.44 -7.23
N THR A 141 1.57 -12.69 -6.42
CA THR A 141 1.49 -11.22 -6.39
C THR A 141 1.97 -10.59 -7.70
N THR A 142 3.05 -11.11 -8.29
CA THR A 142 3.53 -10.66 -9.61
C THR A 142 2.50 -10.93 -10.72
N ARG A 143 1.89 -12.14 -10.73
CA ARG A 143 0.85 -12.48 -11.70
C ARG A 143 -0.43 -11.67 -11.51
N ALA A 144 -0.82 -11.38 -10.26
CA ALA A 144 -1.96 -10.53 -9.97
C ALA A 144 -1.74 -9.12 -10.53
N LYS A 145 -0.57 -8.52 -10.25
CA LYS A 145 -0.17 -7.22 -10.79
C LYS A 145 -0.22 -7.20 -12.32
N ALA A 146 0.35 -8.21 -12.99
CA ALA A 146 0.42 -8.29 -14.44
C ALA A 146 -0.95 -8.44 -15.13
N ARG A 147 -2.02 -8.75 -14.40
CA ARG A 147 -3.38 -8.88 -14.95
C ARG A 147 -4.19 -7.60 -14.85
N THR A 148 -3.80 -6.69 -14.00
CA THR A 148 -4.50 -5.43 -13.75
C THR A 148 -3.92 -4.29 -14.57
N ARG A 149 -4.69 -3.21 -14.77
CA ARG A 149 -4.26 -1.96 -15.37
C ARG A 149 -4.19 -0.88 -14.31
N PRO A 150 -3.33 0.14 -14.49
CA PRO A 150 -3.33 1.30 -13.59
C PRO A 150 -4.64 2.08 -13.71
N ILE A 151 -4.94 2.87 -12.70
CA ILE A 151 -5.99 3.86 -12.73
C ILE A 151 -5.37 5.13 -13.28
N ARG A 152 -5.96 5.70 -14.33
CA ARG A 152 -5.44 6.93 -14.94
C ARG A 152 -6.28 8.13 -14.55
N PHE A 153 -5.63 9.13 -13.97
CA PHE A 153 -6.19 10.41 -13.59
C PHE A 153 -5.77 11.44 -14.65
N ASN A 154 -6.71 11.90 -15.46
CA ASN A 154 -6.43 12.92 -16.48
C ASN A 154 -6.71 14.31 -15.90
N ARG A 155 -5.63 15.08 -15.66
CA ARG A 155 -5.70 16.40 -15.03
C ARG A 155 -6.38 17.43 -15.94
N GLN A 156 -6.10 17.39 -17.25
CA GLN A 156 -6.61 18.38 -18.20
C GLN A 156 -8.11 18.22 -18.46
N ARG A 157 -8.61 16.97 -18.40
CA ARG A 157 -10.05 16.67 -18.55
C ARG A 157 -10.78 16.65 -17.22
N ARG A 158 -10.05 16.60 -16.10
CA ARG A 158 -10.60 16.37 -14.76
C ARG A 158 -11.46 15.11 -14.71
N GLU A 159 -10.94 14.03 -15.21
CA GLU A 159 -11.61 12.72 -15.30
C GLU A 159 -10.70 11.61 -14.80
N VAL A 160 -11.32 10.54 -14.32
CA VAL A 160 -10.65 9.30 -13.88
C VAL A 160 -11.09 8.16 -14.77
N CYS A 161 -10.13 7.42 -15.30
CA CYS A 161 -10.35 6.24 -16.13
C CYS A 161 -9.89 4.99 -15.41
N TYR A 162 -10.79 4.01 -15.32
CA TYR A 162 -10.53 2.70 -14.72
C TYR A 162 -10.99 1.58 -15.65
N PHE A 163 -10.25 0.48 -15.66
CA PHE A 163 -10.62 -0.74 -16.38
C PHE A 163 -10.96 -1.83 -15.37
N PRO A 164 -12.23 -2.26 -15.28
CA PRO A 164 -12.61 -3.41 -14.46
C PRO A 164 -11.85 -4.67 -14.88
N ASP A 165 -11.58 -5.56 -13.92
CA ASP A 165 -10.84 -6.79 -14.16
C ASP A 165 -11.49 -7.62 -15.26
N GLY A 166 -10.66 -7.98 -16.27
CA GLY A 166 -11.10 -8.75 -17.44
C GLY A 166 -11.89 -7.97 -18.49
N SER A 167 -12.11 -6.65 -18.31
CA SER A 167 -12.76 -5.78 -19.28
C SER A 167 -11.75 -4.93 -20.03
N ASP A 168 -11.96 -4.76 -21.34
CA ASP A 168 -11.25 -3.79 -22.17
C ASP A 168 -12.08 -2.51 -22.38
N LYS A 169 -13.25 -2.41 -21.75
CA LYS A 169 -14.08 -1.20 -21.76
C LYS A 169 -13.69 -0.31 -20.59
N PRO A 170 -13.36 0.98 -20.86
CA PRO A 170 -13.05 1.92 -19.79
C PRO A 170 -14.33 2.37 -19.08
N VAL A 171 -14.23 2.56 -17.78
CA VAL A 171 -15.17 3.34 -16.98
C VAL A 171 -14.52 4.71 -16.76
N ILE A 172 -15.15 5.76 -17.26
CA ILE A 172 -14.67 7.15 -17.13
C ILE A 172 -15.69 7.92 -16.34
N GLN A 173 -15.22 8.60 -15.28
CA GLN A 173 -16.06 9.47 -14.46
C GLN A 173 -15.36 10.78 -14.16
N PRO A 174 -16.12 11.86 -13.84
CA PRO A 174 -15.54 13.12 -13.38
C PRO A 174 -14.71 12.92 -12.11
N TRP A 175 -13.59 13.64 -12.02
CA TRP A 175 -12.70 13.61 -10.85
C TRP A 175 -13.43 13.98 -9.55
N GLU A 176 -14.28 15.00 -9.61
CA GLU A 176 -15.02 15.52 -8.45
C GLU A 176 -16.11 14.56 -7.94
N ASP A 177 -16.46 13.55 -8.76
CA ASP A 177 -17.41 12.51 -8.40
C ASP A 177 -16.75 11.27 -7.78
N THR A 178 -15.43 11.17 -7.82
CA THR A 178 -14.71 10.04 -7.25
C THR A 178 -14.87 10.03 -5.74
N VAL A 179 -15.39 8.95 -5.18
CA VAL A 179 -15.49 8.77 -3.72
C VAL A 179 -14.19 8.17 -3.21
N ALA A 180 -13.58 8.80 -2.20
CA ALA A 180 -12.39 8.27 -1.54
C ALA A 180 -12.59 8.26 -0.03
N TRP A 181 -12.00 7.28 0.65
CA TRP A 181 -12.09 7.16 2.10
C TRP A 181 -10.86 6.48 2.69
N VAL A 182 -10.68 6.68 3.99
CA VAL A 182 -9.77 5.91 4.81
C VAL A 182 -10.58 5.17 5.86
N SER A 183 -10.42 3.86 5.97
CA SER A 183 -11.08 3.05 6.98
C SER A 183 -10.11 2.47 7.98
N VAL A 184 -10.58 2.36 9.22
CA VAL A 184 -9.92 1.69 10.32
C VAL A 184 -10.79 0.52 10.74
N SER A 185 -10.27 -0.69 10.66
CA SER A 185 -10.96 -1.89 11.15
C SER A 185 -10.15 -2.52 12.27
N THR A 186 -10.82 -2.83 13.37
CA THR A 186 -10.20 -3.43 14.55
C THR A 186 -10.73 -4.84 14.73
N GLY A 187 -9.84 -5.83 14.81
CA GLY A 187 -10.16 -7.22 15.04
C GLY A 187 -9.42 -7.80 16.22
N PHE A 188 -9.99 -8.82 16.86
CA PHE A 188 -9.35 -9.58 17.91
C PHE A 188 -8.79 -10.88 17.34
N THR A 189 -7.47 -11.09 17.50
CA THR A 189 -6.76 -12.26 16.94
C THR A 189 -6.61 -13.42 17.93
N GLY A 190 -7.28 -13.37 19.09
CA GLY A 190 -7.10 -14.35 20.18
C GLY A 190 -5.90 -14.07 21.08
N VAL A 191 -4.89 -13.36 20.57
CA VAL A 191 -3.67 -12.98 21.33
C VAL A 191 -3.65 -11.48 21.62
N GLY A 192 -4.34 -10.67 20.81
CA GLY A 192 -4.39 -9.20 20.97
C GLY A 192 -5.32 -8.52 19.99
N VAL A 193 -5.49 -7.23 20.17
CA VAL A 193 -6.24 -6.36 19.28
C VAL A 193 -5.32 -5.96 18.12
N MET A 194 -5.79 -6.16 16.88
CA MET A 194 -5.09 -5.76 15.67
C MET A 194 -5.95 -4.76 14.89
N SER A 195 -5.37 -3.62 14.57
CA SER A 195 -6.02 -2.63 13.69
C SER A 195 -5.44 -2.72 12.28
N THR A 196 -6.31 -2.73 11.30
CA THR A 196 -5.96 -2.65 9.87
C THR A 196 -6.49 -1.36 9.29
N TYR A 197 -5.68 -0.74 8.43
CA TYR A 197 -6.02 0.53 7.80
C TYR A 197 -6.10 0.34 6.30
N THR A 198 -7.11 0.90 5.69
CA THR A 198 -7.35 0.76 4.25
C THR A 198 -7.65 2.14 3.65
N PHE A 199 -6.92 2.49 2.62
CA PHE A 199 -7.29 3.56 1.71
C PHE A 199 -8.18 2.95 0.61
N GLY A 200 -9.33 3.56 0.36
CA GLY A 200 -10.29 3.11 -0.63
C GLY A 200 -10.71 4.23 -1.58
N MET A 201 -11.02 3.84 -2.80
CA MET A 201 -11.70 4.67 -3.78
C MET A 201 -12.86 3.89 -4.40
N ALA A 202 -13.93 4.58 -4.76
CA ALA A 202 -15.03 4.00 -5.50
C ALA A 202 -15.27 4.77 -6.80
N ILE A 203 -15.41 4.01 -7.87
CA ILE A 203 -15.69 4.48 -9.21
C ILE A 203 -17.06 3.95 -9.61
N ASP A 204 -17.97 4.84 -9.91
CA ASP A 204 -19.32 4.50 -10.33
C ASP A 204 -19.32 4.24 -11.84
N ASP A 205 -19.85 3.08 -12.24
CA ASP A 205 -20.10 2.73 -13.63
C ASP A 205 -21.59 2.85 -13.94
N PRO A 206 -22.06 3.99 -14.43
CA PRO A 206 -23.47 4.20 -14.69
C PRO A 206 -24.00 3.33 -15.83
N VAL A 207 -23.12 2.90 -16.76
CA VAL A 207 -23.49 2.04 -17.89
C VAL A 207 -23.66 0.58 -17.45
N GLY A 208 -22.76 0.09 -16.60
CA GLY A 208 -22.79 -1.25 -16.05
C GLY A 208 -23.66 -1.40 -14.81
N ASP A 209 -24.23 -0.30 -14.31
CA ASP A 209 -25.00 -0.24 -13.06
C ASP A 209 -24.25 -0.84 -11.86
N LYS A 210 -22.94 -0.62 -11.80
CA LYS A 210 -22.02 -1.19 -10.82
C LYS A 210 -21.13 -0.12 -10.20
N VAL A 211 -20.71 -0.37 -8.96
CA VAL A 211 -19.69 0.41 -8.27
C VAL A 211 -18.44 -0.44 -8.13
N HIS A 212 -17.31 0.09 -8.60
CA HIS A 212 -16.02 -0.56 -8.49
C HIS A 212 -15.25 -0.04 -7.28
N PHE A 213 -15.01 -0.92 -6.31
CA PHE A 213 -14.29 -0.60 -5.09
C PHE A 213 -12.81 -0.96 -5.23
N LEU A 214 -11.95 0.04 -5.12
CA LEU A 214 -10.50 -0.06 -5.18
C LEU A 214 -9.97 0.12 -3.76
N ARG A 215 -9.34 -0.90 -3.20
CA ARG A 215 -8.86 -0.89 -1.81
C ARG A 215 -7.39 -1.21 -1.74
N GLN A 216 -6.66 -0.45 -0.94
CA GLN A 216 -5.25 -0.66 -0.66
C GLN A 216 -5.00 -0.57 0.84
N GLY A 217 -4.33 -1.58 1.39
CA GLY A 217 -3.82 -1.52 2.76
C GLY A 217 -2.78 -0.41 2.90
N VAL A 218 -2.87 0.34 3.99
CA VAL A 218 -1.91 1.40 4.35
C VAL A 218 -1.42 1.18 5.77
N PRO A 219 -0.18 1.62 6.12
CA PRO A 219 0.37 1.40 7.45
C PRO A 219 -0.39 2.13 8.56
N THR A 220 -0.87 3.34 8.28
CA THR A 220 -1.66 4.16 9.21
C THR A 220 -2.72 4.97 8.45
N PRO A 221 -3.74 5.52 9.12
CA PRO A 221 -4.72 6.41 8.49
C PRO A 221 -4.08 7.63 7.83
N LEU A 222 -3.03 8.19 8.45
CA LEU A 222 -2.32 9.35 7.90
C LEU A 222 -1.68 9.06 6.54
N HIS A 223 -1.19 7.83 6.34
CA HIS A 223 -0.65 7.42 5.03
C HIS A 223 -1.74 7.35 3.96
N GLY A 224 -2.95 6.97 4.32
CA GLY A 224 -4.11 7.00 3.41
C GLY A 224 -4.49 8.44 3.02
N LEU A 225 -4.53 9.34 4.01
CA LEU A 225 -4.76 10.78 3.79
C LEU A 225 -3.66 11.41 2.92
N ALA A 226 -2.39 11.14 3.22
CA ALA A 226 -1.24 11.64 2.47
C ALA A 226 -1.22 11.14 1.02
N LYS A 227 -1.59 9.88 0.81
CA LYS A 227 -1.74 9.30 -0.55
C LYS A 227 -2.85 9.98 -1.35
N TRP A 228 -4.01 10.20 -0.72
CA TRP A 228 -5.09 10.95 -1.36
C TRP A 228 -4.65 12.36 -1.70
N GLU A 229 -3.98 13.03 -0.75
CA GLU A 229 -3.46 14.38 -0.96
C GLU A 229 -2.45 14.43 -2.11
N ALA A 230 -1.62 13.39 -2.28
CA ALA A 230 -0.69 13.29 -3.40
C ALA A 230 -1.42 13.23 -4.77
N ILE A 231 -2.49 12.42 -4.88
CA ILE A 231 -3.32 12.36 -6.08
C ILE A 231 -4.04 13.69 -6.31
N ARG A 232 -4.63 14.25 -5.26
CA ARG A 232 -5.34 15.53 -5.32
C ARG A 232 -4.41 16.68 -5.74
N THR A 233 -3.24 16.74 -5.15
CA THR A 233 -2.25 17.80 -5.47
C THR A 233 -1.80 17.71 -6.92
N TYR A 234 -1.60 16.50 -7.46
CA TYR A 234 -1.36 16.31 -8.88
C TYR A 234 -2.51 16.86 -9.73
N MET A 235 -3.74 16.50 -9.42
CA MET A 235 -4.91 16.90 -10.18
C MET A 235 -5.17 18.42 -10.15
N GLU A 236 -4.93 19.05 -8.99
CA GLU A 236 -5.26 20.46 -8.77
C GLU A 236 -4.10 21.42 -9.07
N LYS A 237 -2.85 21.01 -8.74
CA LYS A 237 -1.67 21.87 -8.83
C LYS A 237 -0.68 21.44 -9.92
N GLY A 238 -0.66 20.15 -10.27
CA GLY A 238 0.19 19.61 -11.34
C GLY A 238 1.33 18.72 -10.84
N PRO A 239 2.16 18.20 -11.78
CA PRO A 239 3.19 17.21 -11.49
C PRO A 239 4.28 17.72 -10.54
N ASP A 240 4.62 19.01 -10.58
CA ASP A 240 5.68 19.59 -9.74
C ASP A 240 5.34 19.61 -8.24
N PHE A 241 4.07 19.45 -7.90
CA PHE A 241 3.58 19.49 -6.51
C PHE A 241 3.24 18.11 -5.94
N CYS A 242 3.44 17.05 -6.70
CA CYS A 242 3.22 15.68 -6.24
C CYS A 242 4.56 14.95 -5.99
N PRO A 243 4.55 13.78 -5.31
CA PRO A 243 5.77 13.03 -4.99
C PRO A 243 6.62 12.56 -6.18
N GLY A 244 6.16 12.73 -7.40
CA GLY A 244 6.84 12.24 -8.60
C GLY A 244 6.65 10.75 -8.86
N GLN A 245 7.29 10.29 -9.94
CA GLN A 245 7.19 8.90 -10.38
C GLN A 245 7.94 7.95 -9.45
N ALA A 246 7.36 6.78 -9.19
CA ALA A 246 7.97 5.74 -8.39
C ALA A 246 9.27 5.21 -9.02
N THR A 247 10.28 5.06 -8.20
CA THR A 247 11.55 4.44 -8.61
C THR A 247 11.39 2.91 -8.64
N HIS A 248 11.99 2.28 -9.64
CA HIS A 248 11.98 0.82 -9.74
C HIS A 248 13.13 0.21 -8.95
N GLU A 249 12.84 -0.90 -8.25
CA GLU A 249 13.88 -1.68 -7.59
C GLU A 249 14.59 -2.62 -8.57
N GLY A 250 15.89 -2.82 -8.35
CA GLY A 250 16.71 -3.70 -9.16
C GLY A 250 18.15 -3.78 -8.65
N SER A 251 19.06 -4.29 -9.47
CA SER A 251 20.47 -4.41 -9.10
C SER A 251 21.13 -3.07 -8.73
N HIS A 252 20.71 -2.00 -9.38
CA HIS A 252 21.16 -0.63 -9.06
C HIS A 252 20.77 -0.20 -7.64
N THR A 253 19.62 -0.64 -7.15
CA THR A 253 19.18 -0.36 -5.77
C THR A 253 20.14 -0.96 -4.75
N PHE A 254 20.59 -2.21 -4.98
CA PHE A 254 21.61 -2.83 -4.14
C PHE A 254 22.92 -2.05 -4.13
N ASP A 255 23.37 -1.64 -5.32
CA ASP A 255 24.64 -0.92 -5.43
C ASP A 255 24.56 0.44 -4.74
N LYS A 256 23.43 1.14 -4.86
CA LYS A 256 23.13 2.39 -4.13
C LYS A 256 23.09 2.17 -2.62
N GLU A 257 22.30 1.21 -2.11
CA GLU A 257 22.23 0.91 -0.67
C GLU A 257 23.62 0.57 -0.09
N ARG A 258 24.48 -0.08 -0.88
CA ARG A 258 25.85 -0.38 -0.46
C ARG A 258 26.75 0.85 -0.44
N GLU A 259 26.54 1.79 -1.35
CA GLU A 259 27.26 3.06 -1.40
C GLU A 259 26.80 3.95 -0.25
N ASP A 260 25.50 4.14 -0.06
CA ASP A 260 24.91 4.89 1.07
C ASP A 260 25.44 4.36 2.42
N MET A 261 25.48 3.03 2.61
CA MET A 261 26.04 2.40 3.83
C MET A 261 27.50 2.74 4.04
N ARG A 262 28.33 2.82 2.97
CA ARG A 262 29.74 3.17 3.07
C ARG A 262 29.93 4.65 3.39
N GLU A 263 29.13 5.52 2.77
CA GLU A 263 29.15 6.97 3.04
C GLU A 263 28.74 7.24 4.49
N GLU A 264 27.64 6.63 4.98
CA GLU A 264 27.21 6.74 6.38
C GLU A 264 28.32 6.29 7.36
N TYR A 265 29.07 5.24 7.01
CA TYR A 265 30.20 4.78 7.83
C TYR A 265 31.35 5.79 7.81
N GLN A 266 31.69 6.35 6.64
CA GLN A 266 32.75 7.38 6.51
C GLN A 266 32.40 8.66 7.28
N HIS A 267 31.12 9.06 7.27
CA HIS A 267 30.61 10.21 8.02
C HIS A 267 30.36 9.92 9.51
N LYS A 268 30.67 8.69 10.00
CA LYS A 268 30.46 8.23 11.38
C LYS A 268 28.98 8.21 11.83
N GLU A 269 28.07 8.22 10.89
CA GLU A 269 26.63 8.08 11.14
C GLU A 269 26.25 6.62 11.42
N ARG A 270 27.05 5.67 10.89
CA ARG A 270 26.87 4.25 11.12
C ARG A 270 28.06 3.63 11.86
N SER A 271 27.76 2.80 12.88
CA SER A 271 28.79 2.09 13.63
C SER A 271 29.35 0.89 12.84
N ILE A 272 30.56 0.41 13.22
CA ILE A 272 31.14 -0.81 12.62
C ILE A 272 30.26 -2.04 12.80
N LEU A 273 29.52 -2.15 13.91
CA LEU A 273 28.55 -3.20 14.13
C LEU A 273 27.37 -3.10 13.15
N GLY A 274 26.94 -1.88 12.84
CA GLY A 274 25.91 -1.63 11.83
C GLY A 274 26.35 -2.02 10.42
N VAL A 275 27.61 -1.80 10.08
CA VAL A 275 28.21 -2.28 8.81
C VAL A 275 28.26 -3.82 8.80
N GLY A 276 28.75 -4.44 9.88
CA GLY A 276 28.77 -5.91 10.01
C GLY A 276 27.38 -6.52 9.89
N TRP A 277 26.37 -5.90 10.52
CA TRP A 277 24.97 -6.32 10.41
C TRP A 277 24.44 -6.21 9.00
N TRP A 278 24.77 -5.12 8.28
CA TRP A 278 24.38 -4.94 6.88
C TRP A 278 24.92 -6.08 6.00
N TYR A 279 26.22 -6.40 6.14
CA TYR A 279 26.82 -7.51 5.37
C TYR A 279 26.21 -8.87 5.77
N LEU A 280 26.04 -9.14 7.06
CA LEU A 280 25.45 -10.39 7.55
C LEU A 280 24.02 -10.59 7.00
N SER A 281 23.19 -9.57 7.09
CA SER A 281 21.81 -9.62 6.60
C SER A 281 21.73 -9.89 5.10
N HIS A 282 22.62 -9.28 4.31
CA HIS A 282 22.68 -9.51 2.87
C HIS A 282 23.21 -10.91 2.51
N VAL A 283 24.22 -11.40 3.21
CA VAL A 283 24.72 -12.76 3.01
C VAL A 283 23.63 -13.79 3.33
N VAL A 284 22.96 -13.65 4.46
CA VAL A 284 21.85 -14.55 4.87
C VAL A 284 20.68 -14.51 3.88
N THR A 285 20.45 -13.39 3.23
CA THR A 285 19.38 -13.24 2.21
C THR A 285 19.89 -13.44 0.77
N TRP A 286 21.00 -14.14 0.61
CA TRP A 286 21.60 -14.47 -0.68
C TRP A 286 22.03 -13.25 -1.50
N TRP A 287 22.60 -12.28 -0.83
CA TRP A 287 23.26 -11.13 -1.43
C TRP A 287 22.38 -10.32 -2.37
N ARG A 288 22.58 -10.41 -3.69
CA ARG A 288 21.82 -9.69 -4.72
C ARG A 288 20.52 -10.38 -5.14
N PHE A 289 20.25 -11.59 -4.65
CA PHE A 289 19.09 -12.36 -5.08
C PHE A 289 17.75 -11.63 -4.89
N PRO A 290 17.46 -10.93 -3.77
CA PRO A 290 16.22 -10.18 -3.61
C PRO A 290 16.02 -9.10 -4.68
N TYR A 291 17.09 -8.43 -5.07
CA TYR A 291 17.04 -7.38 -6.09
C TYR A 291 16.92 -7.96 -7.51
N TRP A 292 17.46 -9.15 -7.73
CA TRP A 292 17.22 -9.89 -8.97
C TRP A 292 15.74 -10.30 -9.09
N VAL A 293 15.11 -10.71 -8.00
CA VAL A 293 13.66 -11.00 -7.94
C VAL A 293 12.85 -9.72 -8.21
N ALA A 294 13.25 -8.57 -7.66
CA ALA A 294 12.59 -7.29 -7.94
C ALA A 294 12.72 -6.88 -9.41
N ALA A 295 13.91 -7.05 -10.02
CA ALA A 295 14.13 -6.80 -11.44
C ALA A 295 13.34 -7.78 -12.33
N TRP A 296 13.19 -9.03 -11.89
CA TRP A 296 12.33 -10.01 -12.56
C TRP A 296 10.85 -9.61 -12.47
N ASP A 297 10.37 -9.19 -11.31
CA ASP A 297 9.00 -8.70 -11.11
C ASP A 297 8.69 -7.49 -12.00
N GLN A 298 9.66 -6.60 -12.24
CA GLN A 298 9.51 -5.44 -13.11
C GLN A 298 9.24 -5.81 -14.58
N ARG A 299 9.71 -6.97 -15.04
CA ARG A 299 9.41 -7.47 -16.39
C ARG A 299 7.92 -7.83 -16.57
N TYR A 300 7.23 -8.07 -15.47
CA TYR A 300 5.79 -8.31 -15.40
C TYR A 300 5.08 -7.06 -14.86
N SER A 301 5.30 -5.92 -15.54
CA SER A 301 4.58 -4.67 -15.24
C SER A 301 3.08 -4.85 -15.38
N MET A 302 2.32 -3.90 -14.87
CA MET A 302 0.88 -3.83 -15.13
C MET A 302 0.62 -3.76 -16.64
N LYS A 303 -0.57 -4.21 -17.05
CA LYS A 303 -0.97 -4.11 -18.46
C LYS A 303 -0.94 -2.66 -18.91
N SER A 304 -0.44 -2.43 -20.13
CA SER A 304 -0.52 -1.13 -20.78
C SER A 304 -1.98 -0.69 -20.97
N MET A 305 -2.18 0.59 -21.03
CA MET A 305 -3.49 1.14 -21.40
C MET A 305 -3.86 0.76 -22.84
N PRO A 306 -5.12 0.41 -23.13
CA PRO A 306 -5.57 0.09 -24.47
C PRO A 306 -5.59 1.30 -25.38
N ASP A 307 -5.49 1.07 -26.69
CA ASP A 307 -5.59 2.11 -27.72
C ASP A 307 -6.92 2.86 -27.69
N SER A 308 -7.97 2.25 -27.11
CA SER A 308 -9.30 2.89 -26.99
C SER A 308 -9.29 4.19 -26.19
N ILE A 309 -8.29 4.40 -25.32
CA ILE A 309 -8.13 5.67 -24.58
C ILE A 309 -6.91 6.48 -25.03
N ALA A 310 -6.27 6.10 -26.16
CA ALA A 310 -5.11 6.82 -26.66
C ALA A 310 -5.42 8.29 -26.94
N ASP A 311 -6.55 8.57 -27.61
CA ASP A 311 -6.99 9.93 -27.90
C ASP A 311 -7.42 10.69 -26.63
N TRP A 312 -8.05 10.02 -25.69
CA TRP A 312 -8.41 10.58 -24.38
C TRP A 312 -7.17 10.97 -23.54
N SER A 313 -6.05 10.29 -23.76
CA SER A 313 -4.79 10.52 -23.06
C SER A 313 -3.89 11.57 -23.73
N LYS A 314 -4.28 12.13 -24.89
CA LYS A 314 -3.53 13.19 -25.58
C LYS A 314 -3.68 14.52 -24.85
N PRO A 315 -2.65 15.37 -24.89
CA PRO A 315 -2.74 16.72 -24.35
C PRO A 315 -3.80 17.54 -25.07
N LEU A 316 -4.49 18.37 -24.29
CA LEU A 316 -5.47 19.33 -24.77
C LEU A 316 -4.86 20.74 -24.87
N PRO A 317 -5.30 21.57 -25.79
CA PRO A 317 -5.01 23.00 -25.76
C PRO A 317 -5.48 23.62 -24.46
N PRO A 318 -4.76 24.59 -23.86
CA PRO A 318 -5.11 25.17 -22.55
C PRO A 318 -6.56 25.71 -22.47
N GLU A 319 -7.11 26.18 -23.58
CA GLU A 319 -8.48 26.70 -23.66
C GLU A 319 -9.55 25.62 -23.47
N GLN A 320 -9.19 24.35 -23.66
CA GLN A 320 -10.08 23.19 -23.53
C GLN A 320 -9.92 22.49 -22.17
N TRP A 321 -9.04 22.97 -21.30
CA TRP A 321 -8.86 22.36 -19.99
C TRP A 321 -10.11 22.55 -19.13
N ALA A 322 -10.57 21.45 -18.55
CA ALA A 322 -11.66 21.50 -17.62
C ALA A 322 -11.24 22.23 -16.32
N THR A 323 -12.14 23.01 -15.77
CA THR A 323 -11.90 23.81 -14.57
C THR A 323 -12.62 23.21 -13.35
N GLN A 324 -12.11 23.51 -12.16
CA GLN A 324 -12.77 23.17 -10.91
C GLN A 324 -14.19 23.75 -10.84
N SER A 325 -15.11 22.99 -10.24
CA SER A 325 -16.46 23.49 -9.95
C SER A 325 -16.42 24.68 -8.95
N PRO A 326 -17.40 25.57 -8.98
CA PRO A 326 -17.48 26.64 -7.99
C PRO A 326 -17.57 26.11 -6.55
N ALA A 327 -18.27 24.99 -6.36
CA ALA A 327 -18.39 24.33 -5.06
C ALA A 327 -17.04 23.86 -4.51
N LEU A 328 -16.23 23.19 -5.34
CA LEU A 328 -14.90 22.75 -4.93
C LEU A 328 -13.98 23.92 -4.61
N LYS A 329 -14.02 24.98 -5.41
CA LYS A 329 -13.21 26.20 -5.18
C LYS A 329 -13.55 26.85 -3.86
N GLN A 330 -14.85 27.02 -3.57
CA GLN A 330 -15.31 27.63 -2.33
C GLN A 330 -14.93 26.79 -1.12
N GLN A 331 -15.25 25.50 -1.12
CA GLN A 331 -14.98 24.60 0.00
C GLN A 331 -13.48 24.43 0.27
N SER A 332 -12.66 24.40 -0.79
CA SER A 332 -11.21 24.37 -0.64
C SER A 332 -10.66 25.64 0.01
N ALA A 333 -11.15 26.82 -0.41
CA ALA A 333 -10.74 28.09 0.17
C ALA A 333 -11.16 28.22 1.65
N ASP A 334 -12.32 27.72 2.02
CA ASP A 334 -12.79 27.74 3.40
C ASP A 334 -11.98 26.78 4.29
N LEU A 335 -11.62 25.61 3.78
CA LEU A 335 -10.72 24.67 4.46
C LEU A 335 -9.31 25.24 4.62
N GLU A 336 -8.74 25.89 3.61
CA GLU A 336 -7.41 26.52 3.70
C GLU A 336 -7.40 27.63 4.77
N LYS A 337 -8.46 28.41 4.91
CA LYS A 337 -8.61 29.39 6.00
C LYS A 337 -8.68 28.71 7.37
N ALA A 338 -9.41 27.60 7.48
CA ALA A 338 -9.52 26.84 8.73
C ALA A 338 -8.16 26.25 9.14
N PHE A 339 -7.42 25.71 8.19
CA PHE A 339 -6.05 25.21 8.44
C PHE A 339 -5.08 26.34 8.89
N ALA A 340 -5.20 27.53 8.30
CA ALA A 340 -4.43 28.71 8.73
C ALA A 340 -4.77 29.13 10.17
N GLN A 341 -5.96 28.77 10.67
CA GLN A 341 -6.40 29.01 12.07
C GLN A 341 -6.05 27.84 13.00
N GLY A 342 -5.31 26.83 12.51
CA GLY A 342 -4.87 25.67 13.31
C GLY A 342 -5.93 24.56 13.45
N GLN A 343 -7.04 24.62 12.70
CA GLN A 343 -7.99 23.52 12.66
C GLN A 343 -7.45 22.40 11.75
N ASP A 344 -7.78 21.15 12.06
CA ASP A 344 -7.55 20.01 11.18
C ASP A 344 -8.79 19.67 10.34
N PHE A 345 -8.61 18.82 9.34
CA PHE A 345 -9.67 18.34 8.44
C PHE A 345 -10.89 17.81 9.21
N MET A 346 -10.66 16.99 10.22
CA MET A 346 -11.74 16.35 10.99
C MET A 346 -12.49 17.34 11.87
N THR A 347 -11.77 18.28 12.49
CA THR A 347 -12.35 19.31 13.35
C THR A 347 -13.25 20.25 12.54
N TYR A 348 -12.80 20.66 11.35
CA TYR A 348 -13.59 21.48 10.44
C TYR A 348 -14.92 20.82 10.06
N PHE A 349 -14.88 19.56 9.58
CA PHE A 349 -16.10 18.89 9.16
C PHE A 349 -17.03 18.51 10.30
N LYS A 350 -16.50 18.19 11.49
CA LYS A 350 -17.35 17.97 12.68
C LYS A 350 -18.14 19.21 13.09
N ALA A 351 -17.51 20.37 13.04
CA ALA A 351 -18.20 21.65 13.34
C ALA A 351 -19.33 21.91 12.34
N ASN A 352 -19.03 21.84 11.03
CA ASN A 352 -20.00 22.09 9.97
C ASN A 352 -21.15 21.07 9.93
N LEU A 353 -20.87 19.78 10.20
CA LEU A 353 -21.93 18.77 10.29
C LEU A 353 -22.82 18.95 11.51
N SER A 354 -22.32 19.51 12.61
CA SER A 354 -23.13 19.83 13.78
C SER A 354 -24.05 21.04 13.54
N GLU A 355 -23.55 22.05 12.83
CA GLU A 355 -24.33 23.22 12.44
C GLU A 355 -25.45 22.85 11.44
N ALA A 356 -25.17 22.08 10.42
CA ALA A 356 -26.16 21.62 9.45
C ALA A 356 -27.31 20.81 10.11
N LYS A 357 -26.99 19.93 11.06
CA LYS A 357 -28.00 19.19 11.82
C LYS A 357 -28.81 20.08 12.75
N ALA A 358 -28.21 21.12 13.31
CA ALA A 358 -28.92 22.07 14.14
C ALA A 358 -29.91 22.92 13.32
N GLU A 359 -29.53 23.32 12.10
CA GLU A 359 -30.41 24.03 11.16
C GLU A 359 -31.58 23.15 10.67
N GLU A 360 -31.33 21.88 10.32
CA GLU A 360 -32.38 20.93 9.95
C GLU A 360 -33.37 20.70 11.09
N SER A 361 -32.91 20.65 12.35
CA SER A 361 -33.78 20.47 13.52
C SER A 361 -34.56 21.71 13.91
N GLN A 362 -34.16 22.90 13.45
CA GLN A 362 -34.89 24.15 13.66
C GLN A 362 -35.94 24.41 12.57
N ASN A 363 -35.80 23.79 11.41
CA ASN A 363 -36.70 23.95 10.27
C ASN A 363 -37.73 22.79 10.15
N ALA A 364 -37.68 21.79 11.01
CA ALA A 364 -38.59 20.66 11.12
C ALA A 364 -39.56 20.85 12.30
#